data_1439d0d322c2a3696db8891b410ac92c
#
_entry.id   1439d0d322c2a3696db8891b410ac92c
#
_cell.length_a   1.000
_cell.length_b   1.000
_cell.length_c   1.000
_cell.angle_alpha   90.00
_cell.angle_beta   90.00
_cell.angle_gamma   90.00
#
_symmetry.space_group_name_H-M   'P 1'
#
loop_
_entity.id
_entity.type
_entity.pdbx_description
1 polymer ?
#
loop_
_entity_poly.entity_id
_entity_poly.type
_entity_poly.pdbx_seq_one_letter_code
_entity_poly.pdbx_strand_id
1 'polypeptide(L)'
;MTKKRILGTGNFALDIIYQREYPEGFDTTKKRNPFVDKKNIEEVGNTCGNVMCMLPYLGVETYPIGHFDESEQGLKITADLKRYGANTRFVKNSKEGGTTLMTCIHKLDANGQHTMSHRATAPNSRFPKRKQLRKDEVQGFVDALDFKPDAYFFDVSDPGPRELAKALKEQGVLVYYEPEGNKEMNKFLKCVEVSNVIKFSGTNILDTSFMANYPDKLFIRTIGEEGMEFNLQGQGWQRITPIPNNNVVDWEGAGDWTSSVFLAELCRLNKLNIAQLTEQVVRKVLEKAAATASRSVSFMGSKGMIQAK
;
A
#
# COMPACT_ATOMS: atom_id res chain seq x y z
N MET A 1 -6.78 -25.81 7.44
CA MET A 1 -5.71 -24.89 7.90
C MET A 1 -6.37 -23.60 8.40
N THR A 2 -5.97 -23.07 9.55
CA THR A 2 -6.42 -21.77 10.03
C THR A 2 -5.96 -20.69 9.07
N LYS A 3 -6.84 -19.75 8.73
CA LYS A 3 -6.48 -18.60 7.87
C LYS A 3 -5.39 -17.77 8.55
N LYS A 4 -4.41 -17.33 7.79
CA LYS A 4 -3.38 -16.40 8.25
C LYS A 4 -3.98 -15.02 8.45
N ARG A 5 -3.54 -14.30 9.48
CA ARG A 5 -4.09 -13.03 9.96
C ARG A 5 -3.05 -11.93 9.92
N ILE A 6 -3.38 -10.84 9.22
CA ILE A 6 -2.49 -9.68 9.08
C ILE A 6 -3.16 -8.44 9.67
N LEU A 7 -2.48 -7.78 10.60
CA LEU A 7 -2.84 -6.44 11.06
C LEU A 7 -2.27 -5.39 10.10
N GLY A 8 -2.99 -4.26 9.93
CA GLY A 8 -2.49 -3.14 9.14
C GLY A 8 -2.81 -1.79 9.76
N THR A 9 -1.81 -0.91 9.85
CA THR A 9 -2.00 0.50 10.21
C THR A 9 -1.35 1.39 9.16
N GLY A 10 -1.97 2.51 8.86
CA GLY A 10 -1.34 3.42 7.92
C GLY A 10 -2.28 4.39 7.25
N ASN A 11 -1.95 4.68 6.00
CA ASN A 11 -2.73 5.56 5.19
C ASN A 11 -3.96 4.85 4.63
N PHE A 12 -5.09 5.37 5.02
CA PHE A 12 -6.38 5.07 4.42
C PHE A 12 -6.95 6.37 3.87
N ALA A 13 -7.33 6.39 2.62
CA ALA A 13 -8.01 7.52 2.01
C ALA A 13 -9.26 7.05 1.27
N LEU A 14 -10.15 7.97 0.97
CA LEU A 14 -11.12 7.77 -0.07
C LEU A 14 -10.52 8.29 -1.37
N ASP A 15 -10.17 7.38 -2.27
CA ASP A 15 -9.66 7.73 -3.59
C ASP A 15 -10.83 8.02 -4.52
N ILE A 16 -10.81 9.20 -5.15
CA ILE A 16 -11.80 9.63 -6.12
C ILE A 16 -11.10 9.75 -7.46
N ILE A 17 -11.40 8.83 -8.36
CA ILE A 17 -10.78 8.77 -9.68
C ILE A 17 -11.72 9.40 -10.70
N TYR A 18 -11.23 10.42 -11.40
CA TYR A 18 -11.89 11.06 -12.52
C TYR A 18 -11.22 10.67 -13.81
N GLN A 19 -12.01 10.39 -14.83
CA GLN A 19 -11.56 10.27 -16.19
C GLN A 19 -11.83 11.59 -16.92
N ARG A 20 -10.81 12.17 -17.53
CA ARG A 20 -10.95 13.37 -18.34
C ARG A 20 -11.38 13.02 -19.74
N GLU A 21 -12.54 13.51 -20.12
CA GLU A 21 -13.09 13.38 -21.47
C GLU A 21 -12.92 14.71 -22.23
N TYR A 22 -12.54 14.60 -23.48
CA TYR A 22 -12.44 15.72 -24.40
C TYR A 22 -13.52 15.60 -25.49
N PRO A 23 -14.06 16.73 -26.00
CA PRO A 23 -14.97 16.70 -27.15
C PRO A 23 -14.33 16.03 -28.36
N GLU A 24 -15.17 15.45 -29.22
CA GLU A 24 -14.73 14.87 -30.46
C GLU A 24 -13.98 15.91 -31.30
N GLY A 25 -12.84 15.53 -31.90
CA GLY A 25 -12.01 16.42 -32.75
C GLY A 25 -11.17 17.43 -31.94
N PHE A 26 -11.03 17.28 -30.62
CA PHE A 26 -10.16 18.18 -29.84
C PHE A 26 -8.69 18.07 -30.26
N ASP A 27 -8.00 19.21 -30.22
CA ASP A 27 -6.58 19.30 -30.56
C ASP A 27 -5.72 19.20 -29.27
N THR A 28 -5.05 18.06 -29.11
CA THR A 28 -4.20 17.79 -27.94
C THR A 28 -3.04 18.77 -27.77
N THR A 29 -2.66 19.49 -28.84
CA THR A 29 -1.57 20.47 -28.80
C THR A 29 -1.97 21.80 -28.18
N LYS A 30 -3.26 22.10 -28.07
CA LYS A 30 -3.76 23.37 -27.51
C LYS A 30 -3.81 23.32 -25.99
N LYS A 31 -3.26 24.35 -25.35
CA LYS A 31 -3.24 24.49 -23.88
C LYS A 31 -4.62 24.71 -23.24
N ARG A 32 -5.64 25.06 -24.00
CA ARG A 32 -7.01 25.38 -23.53
C ARG A 32 -8.05 24.63 -24.35
N ASN A 33 -8.11 23.32 -24.19
CA ASN A 33 -9.22 22.54 -24.73
C ASN A 33 -10.34 22.45 -23.68
N PRO A 34 -11.60 22.52 -24.08
CA PRO A 34 -12.69 22.18 -23.20
C PRO A 34 -12.59 20.71 -22.81
N PHE A 35 -12.84 20.39 -21.56
CA PHE A 35 -12.86 19.03 -21.05
C PHE A 35 -13.93 18.90 -19.96
N VAL A 36 -14.34 17.68 -19.72
CA VAL A 36 -15.22 17.30 -18.61
C VAL A 36 -14.53 16.21 -17.80
N ASP A 37 -14.41 16.41 -16.50
CA ASP A 37 -13.92 15.39 -15.57
C ASP A 37 -15.10 14.59 -15.06
N LYS A 38 -15.23 13.35 -15.52
CA LYS A 38 -16.29 12.42 -15.11
C LYS A 38 -15.79 11.53 -13.98
N LYS A 39 -16.48 11.55 -12.84
CA LYS A 39 -16.17 10.67 -11.72
C LYS A 39 -16.41 9.21 -12.15
N ASN A 40 -15.38 8.40 -12.04
CA ASN A 40 -15.39 7.00 -12.47
C ASN A 40 -15.42 6.05 -11.26
N ILE A 41 -14.52 6.28 -10.30
CA ILE A 41 -14.36 5.42 -9.12
C ILE A 41 -14.34 6.29 -7.87
N GLU A 42 -14.92 5.77 -6.80
CA GLU A 42 -14.80 6.32 -5.46
C GLU A 42 -14.76 5.16 -4.48
N GLU A 43 -13.58 4.90 -3.91
CA GLU A 43 -13.36 3.76 -3.03
C GLU A 43 -12.20 3.98 -2.07
N VAL A 44 -12.14 3.17 -0.99
CA VAL A 44 -10.97 3.17 -0.10
C VAL A 44 -9.69 2.96 -0.90
N GLY A 45 -8.66 3.73 -0.60
CA GLY A 45 -7.37 3.68 -1.28
C GLY A 45 -6.21 4.00 -0.36
N ASN A 46 -5.13 4.48 -0.97
CA ASN A 46 -3.81 4.57 -0.37
C ASN A 46 -3.20 3.20 -0.02
N THR A 47 -1.88 3.17 0.23
CA THR A 47 -1.10 1.93 0.32
C THR A 47 -1.67 0.95 1.34
N CYS A 48 -1.86 1.35 2.60
CA CYS A 48 -2.43 0.46 3.61
C CYS A 48 -3.87 0.06 3.28
N GLY A 49 -4.70 1.01 2.83
CA GLY A 49 -6.08 0.74 2.43
C GLY A 49 -6.17 -0.30 1.31
N ASN A 50 -5.33 -0.16 0.29
CA ASN A 50 -5.26 -1.09 -0.83
C ASN A 50 -4.80 -2.48 -0.38
N VAL A 51 -3.70 -2.58 0.37
CA VAL A 51 -3.16 -3.86 0.86
C VAL A 51 -4.17 -4.60 1.72
N MET A 52 -4.86 -3.89 2.64
CA MET A 52 -5.89 -4.50 3.50
C MET A 52 -7.12 -4.99 2.72
N CYS A 53 -7.39 -4.46 1.53
CA CYS A 53 -8.45 -4.92 0.64
C CYS A 53 -8.01 -6.04 -0.32
N MET A 54 -6.74 -6.03 -0.76
CA MET A 54 -6.21 -7.00 -1.72
C MET A 54 -5.90 -8.36 -1.08
N LEU A 55 -5.42 -8.37 0.17
CA LEU A 55 -5.07 -9.59 0.90
C LEU A 55 -6.27 -10.55 1.10
N PRO A 56 -7.49 -10.10 1.44
CA PRO A 56 -8.66 -10.99 1.52
C PRO A 56 -8.97 -11.69 0.20
N TYR A 57 -8.82 -10.99 -0.93
CA TYR A 57 -8.96 -11.58 -2.26
C TYR A 57 -7.93 -12.70 -2.51
N LEU A 58 -6.74 -12.61 -1.89
CA LEU A 58 -5.68 -13.62 -1.95
C LEU A 58 -5.82 -14.70 -0.86
N GLY A 59 -6.91 -14.70 -0.08
CA GLY A 59 -7.23 -15.72 0.91
C GLY A 59 -6.65 -15.49 2.31
N VAL A 60 -6.13 -14.28 2.58
CA VAL A 60 -5.58 -13.89 3.89
C VAL A 60 -6.60 -13.05 4.65
N GLU A 61 -6.74 -13.27 5.93
CA GLU A 61 -7.62 -12.47 6.78
C GLU A 61 -6.91 -11.17 7.23
N THR A 62 -7.54 -10.01 7.02
CA THR A 62 -6.94 -8.73 7.35
C THR A 62 -7.72 -7.98 8.42
N TYR A 63 -6.98 -7.26 9.25
CA TYR A 63 -7.49 -6.46 10.36
C TYR A 63 -6.91 -5.04 10.28
N PRO A 64 -7.54 -4.14 9.50
CA PRO A 64 -7.14 -2.73 9.48
C PRO A 64 -7.38 -2.08 10.83
N ILE A 65 -6.42 -1.26 11.28
CA ILE A 65 -6.54 -0.41 12.47
C ILE A 65 -6.66 1.02 11.98
N GLY A 66 -7.80 1.64 12.17
CA GLY A 66 -8.10 2.98 11.67
C GLY A 66 -9.09 3.73 12.55
N HIS A 67 -8.98 5.06 12.53
CA HIS A 67 -9.90 5.94 13.25
C HIS A 67 -10.38 7.05 12.32
N PHE A 68 -11.52 6.83 11.67
CA PHE A 68 -12.14 7.74 10.71
C PHE A 68 -13.18 8.62 11.39
N ASP A 69 -13.53 9.74 10.75
CA ASP A 69 -14.63 10.56 11.21
C ASP A 69 -15.99 9.95 10.85
N GLU A 70 -17.07 10.60 11.30
CA GLU A 70 -18.46 10.19 11.04
C GLU A 70 -19.05 10.82 9.77
N SER A 71 -18.21 11.44 8.92
CA SER A 71 -18.65 11.94 7.61
C SER A 71 -19.06 10.78 6.69
N GLU A 72 -19.83 11.09 5.65
CA GLU A 72 -20.17 10.12 4.61
C GLU A 72 -18.92 9.44 4.05
N GLN A 73 -17.84 10.19 3.86
CA GLN A 73 -16.56 9.71 3.34
C GLN A 73 -15.85 8.77 4.34
N GLY A 74 -15.82 9.12 5.62
CA GLY A 74 -15.24 8.28 6.68
C GLY A 74 -15.99 6.96 6.85
N LEU A 75 -17.32 7.02 6.84
CA LEU A 75 -18.18 5.82 6.88
C LEU A 75 -18.00 4.96 5.62
N LYS A 76 -17.83 5.60 4.45
CA LYS A 76 -17.60 4.89 3.20
C LYS A 76 -16.28 4.12 3.20
N ILE A 77 -15.18 4.68 3.74
CA ILE A 77 -13.90 3.95 3.90
C ILE A 77 -14.13 2.67 4.70
N THR A 78 -14.84 2.76 5.83
CA THR A 78 -15.14 1.60 6.67
C THR A 78 -16.00 0.57 5.94
N ALA A 79 -17.01 1.02 5.21
CA ALA A 79 -17.89 0.16 4.42
C ALA A 79 -17.13 -0.54 3.28
N ASP A 80 -16.25 0.16 2.60
CA ASP A 80 -15.44 -0.40 1.52
C ASP A 80 -14.43 -1.44 2.04
N LEU A 81 -13.73 -1.17 3.15
CA LEU A 81 -12.87 -2.16 3.80
C LEU A 81 -13.63 -3.46 4.07
N LYS A 82 -14.84 -3.35 4.62
CA LYS A 82 -15.71 -4.51 4.88
C LYS A 82 -16.17 -5.19 3.58
N ARG A 83 -16.54 -4.41 2.57
CA ARG A 83 -16.97 -4.92 1.25
C ARG A 83 -15.87 -5.74 0.57
N TYR A 84 -14.60 -5.34 0.72
CA TYR A 84 -13.44 -6.09 0.21
C TYR A 84 -12.99 -7.24 1.12
N GLY A 85 -13.74 -7.53 2.20
CA GLY A 85 -13.53 -8.70 3.05
C GLY A 85 -12.57 -8.49 4.23
N ALA A 86 -12.15 -7.25 4.51
CA ALA A 86 -11.38 -6.95 5.71
C ALA A 86 -12.25 -7.03 6.97
N ASN A 87 -11.70 -7.54 8.06
CA ASN A 87 -12.33 -7.54 9.37
C ASN A 87 -12.13 -6.19 10.05
N THR A 88 -13.19 -5.39 10.08
CA THR A 88 -13.15 -3.99 10.54
C THR A 88 -13.30 -3.81 12.05
N ARG A 89 -13.11 -4.86 12.88
CA ARG A 89 -13.30 -4.78 14.33
C ARG A 89 -12.37 -3.79 15.05
N PHE A 90 -11.24 -3.43 14.44
CA PHE A 90 -10.32 -2.42 14.95
C PHE A 90 -10.43 -1.09 14.21
N VAL A 91 -11.46 -0.92 13.39
CA VAL A 91 -11.80 0.36 12.77
C VAL A 91 -12.84 1.06 13.63
N LYS A 92 -12.58 2.32 13.96
CA LYS A 92 -13.47 3.17 14.73
C LYS A 92 -13.92 4.36 13.87
N ASN A 93 -15.20 4.69 13.93
CA ASN A 93 -15.71 5.97 13.43
C ASN A 93 -16.14 6.82 14.64
N SER A 94 -15.70 8.06 14.71
CA SER A 94 -16.13 9.02 15.74
C SER A 94 -15.85 10.45 15.28
N LYS A 95 -16.43 11.43 15.98
CA LYS A 95 -16.22 12.86 15.69
C LYS A 95 -14.74 13.30 15.80
N GLU A 96 -13.94 12.60 16.58
CA GLU A 96 -12.50 12.85 16.74
C GLU A 96 -11.65 12.15 15.68
N GLY A 97 -12.24 11.35 14.82
CA GLY A 97 -11.57 10.65 13.73
C GLY A 97 -11.07 11.60 12.64
N GLY A 98 -10.42 11.05 11.65
CA GLY A 98 -9.92 11.83 10.50
C GLY A 98 -10.05 11.05 9.20
N THR A 99 -10.55 11.72 8.16
CA THR A 99 -10.72 11.14 6.82
C THR A 99 -9.86 11.90 5.82
N THR A 100 -9.11 11.17 5.02
CA THR A 100 -8.29 11.72 3.93
C THR A 100 -9.02 11.47 2.61
N LEU A 101 -9.12 12.51 1.78
CA LEU A 101 -9.63 12.41 0.42
C LEU A 101 -8.49 12.60 -0.57
N MET A 102 -8.36 11.70 -1.52
CA MET A 102 -7.40 11.79 -2.61
C MET A 102 -8.13 11.84 -3.94
N THR A 103 -7.79 12.80 -4.78
CA THR A 103 -8.33 12.89 -6.14
C THR A 103 -7.24 12.52 -7.13
N CYS A 104 -7.52 11.56 -7.99
CA CYS A 104 -6.71 11.20 -9.12
C CYS A 104 -7.45 11.56 -10.41
N ILE A 105 -6.81 12.29 -11.31
CA ILE A 105 -7.37 12.66 -12.61
C ILE A 105 -6.58 11.94 -13.69
N HIS A 106 -7.21 10.99 -14.32
CA HIS A 106 -6.69 10.32 -15.52
C HIS A 106 -7.00 11.18 -16.76
N LYS A 107 -5.99 11.45 -17.53
CA LYS A 107 -6.11 12.20 -18.80
C LYS A 107 -5.21 11.57 -19.85
N LEU A 108 -5.57 11.76 -21.11
CA LEU A 108 -4.67 11.51 -22.23
C LEU A 108 -3.76 12.72 -22.41
N ASP A 109 -2.48 12.50 -22.62
CA ASP A 109 -1.56 13.54 -23.07
C ASP A 109 -1.66 13.80 -24.58
N ALA A 110 -0.83 14.71 -25.10
CA ALA A 110 -0.81 15.05 -26.53
C ALA A 110 -0.47 13.86 -27.46
N ASN A 111 0.13 12.80 -26.92
CA ASN A 111 0.51 11.59 -27.64
C ASN A 111 -0.49 10.44 -27.46
N GLY A 112 -1.61 10.69 -26.76
CA GLY A 112 -2.60 9.68 -26.41
C GLY A 112 -2.18 8.78 -25.24
N GLN A 113 -1.12 9.12 -24.52
CA GLN A 113 -0.69 8.37 -23.35
C GLN A 113 -1.49 8.78 -22.11
N HIS A 114 -1.84 7.80 -21.29
CA HIS A 114 -2.47 8.06 -20.00
C HIS A 114 -1.47 8.75 -19.05
N THR A 115 -1.88 9.88 -18.50
CA THR A 115 -1.16 10.58 -17.44
C THR A 115 -2.07 10.75 -16.23
N MET A 116 -1.47 10.73 -15.05
CA MET A 116 -2.19 10.88 -13.79
C MET A 116 -1.76 12.14 -13.05
N SER A 117 -2.70 12.77 -12.41
CA SER A 117 -2.47 13.95 -11.59
C SER A 117 -3.18 13.78 -10.26
N HIS A 118 -2.40 13.60 -9.20
CA HIS A 118 -2.93 13.58 -7.83
C HIS A 118 -3.16 14.99 -7.32
N ARG A 119 -4.33 15.25 -6.79
CA ARG A 119 -4.67 16.51 -6.12
C ARG A 119 -5.43 16.24 -4.83
N ALA A 120 -5.10 17.00 -3.78
CA ALA A 120 -6.01 17.13 -2.66
C ALA A 120 -7.30 17.84 -3.11
N THR A 121 -8.44 17.34 -2.71
CA THR A 121 -9.77 17.75 -3.24
C THR A 121 -10.22 19.15 -2.89
N ALA A 122 -9.52 19.89 -2.02
CA ALA A 122 -9.92 21.25 -1.73
C ALA A 122 -8.75 22.22 -1.81
N PRO A 123 -8.83 23.29 -2.61
CA PRO A 123 -7.90 24.38 -2.53
C PRO A 123 -7.96 24.95 -1.10
N ASN A 124 -6.83 25.02 -0.41
CA ASN A 124 -6.67 25.48 0.98
C ASN A 124 -7.21 24.58 2.09
N SER A 125 -7.70 23.39 1.82
CA SER A 125 -7.95 22.42 2.89
C SER A 125 -6.63 21.87 3.39
N ARG A 126 -6.32 22.07 4.65
CA ARG A 126 -5.39 21.20 5.35
C ARG A 126 -6.05 19.82 5.32
N PHE A 127 -5.32 18.81 4.85
CA PHE A 127 -5.77 17.42 5.01
C PHE A 127 -6.22 17.25 6.46
N PRO A 128 -7.44 16.75 6.72
CA PRO A 128 -7.81 16.39 8.07
C PRO A 128 -6.69 15.54 8.63
N LYS A 129 -6.18 15.88 9.80
CA LYS A 129 -5.09 15.09 10.40
C LYS A 129 -5.63 13.69 10.57
N ARG A 130 -5.10 12.74 9.78
CA ARG A 130 -5.42 11.33 9.96
C ARG A 130 -5.13 10.95 11.41
N LYS A 131 -6.03 10.21 12.00
CA LYS A 131 -5.86 9.68 13.35
C LYS A 131 -5.24 8.30 13.24
N GLN A 132 -4.05 8.17 13.80
CA GLN A 132 -3.37 6.89 13.96
C GLN A 132 -3.48 6.42 15.40
N LEU A 133 -3.26 5.13 15.62
CA LEU A 133 -3.06 4.59 16.95
C LEU A 133 -1.98 5.41 17.68
N ARG A 134 -2.26 5.87 18.88
CA ARG A 134 -1.30 6.67 19.66
C ARG A 134 -0.32 5.74 20.35
N LYS A 135 0.89 6.25 20.64
CA LYS A 135 1.93 5.46 21.30
C LYS A 135 1.50 4.94 22.67
N ASP A 136 0.77 5.75 23.43
CA ASP A 136 0.27 5.40 24.77
C ASP A 136 -0.90 4.39 24.73
N GLU A 137 -1.53 4.16 23.59
CA GLU A 137 -2.61 3.20 23.40
C GLU A 137 -2.10 1.80 22.99
N VAL A 138 -0.84 1.70 22.54
CA VAL A 138 -0.31 0.47 21.91
C VAL A 138 -0.34 -0.71 22.87
N GLN A 139 0.14 -0.54 24.12
CA GLN A 139 0.19 -1.66 25.08
C GLN A 139 -1.22 -2.20 25.35
N GLY A 140 -2.19 -1.31 25.63
CA GLY A 140 -3.57 -1.72 25.84
C GLY A 140 -4.18 -2.40 24.62
N PHE A 141 -3.82 -1.96 23.40
CA PHE A 141 -4.24 -2.61 22.17
C PHE A 141 -3.66 -4.02 22.03
N VAL A 142 -2.35 -4.19 22.30
CA VAL A 142 -1.67 -5.49 22.23
C VAL A 142 -2.25 -6.46 23.25
N ASP A 143 -2.49 -6.01 24.50
CA ASP A 143 -3.06 -6.83 25.58
C ASP A 143 -4.51 -7.26 25.29
N ALA A 144 -5.24 -6.46 24.51
CA ALA A 144 -6.62 -6.74 24.10
C ALA A 144 -6.72 -7.66 22.86
N LEU A 145 -5.59 -8.00 22.21
CA LEU A 145 -5.61 -8.93 21.08
C LEU A 145 -5.91 -10.35 21.57
N ASP A 146 -6.99 -10.95 21.07
CA ASP A 146 -7.37 -12.34 21.34
C ASP A 146 -6.71 -13.35 20.38
N PHE A 147 -5.74 -12.87 19.57
CA PHE A 147 -4.94 -13.70 18.67
C PHE A 147 -3.57 -13.08 18.44
N LYS A 148 -2.59 -13.92 18.14
CA LYS A 148 -1.31 -13.49 17.60
C LYS A 148 -1.44 -13.30 16.10
N PRO A 149 -1.16 -12.09 15.55
CA PRO A 149 -1.12 -11.91 14.09
C PRO A 149 0.09 -12.64 13.49
N ASP A 150 -0.04 -13.07 12.25
CA ASP A 150 1.04 -13.70 11.49
C ASP A 150 2.00 -12.65 10.90
N ALA A 151 1.45 -11.49 10.49
CA ALA A 151 2.24 -10.36 10.05
C ALA A 151 1.56 -9.03 10.42
N TYR A 152 2.35 -7.98 10.42
CA TYR A 152 1.92 -6.61 10.59
C TYR A 152 2.45 -5.76 9.44
N PHE A 153 1.54 -5.07 8.77
CA PHE A 153 1.83 -4.14 7.68
C PHE A 153 1.64 -2.70 8.15
N PHE A 154 2.58 -1.80 7.80
CA PHE A 154 2.41 -0.38 8.02
C PHE A 154 3.15 0.46 6.97
N ASP A 155 2.61 1.66 6.66
CA ASP A 155 3.14 2.57 5.63
C ASP A 155 3.44 3.98 6.16
N VAL A 156 3.28 4.21 7.46
CA VAL A 156 3.43 5.51 8.10
C VAL A 156 4.56 5.50 9.14
N SER A 157 5.18 6.65 9.36
CA SER A 157 6.27 6.80 10.33
C SER A 157 5.83 7.35 11.69
N ASP A 158 4.53 7.36 11.97
CA ASP A 158 3.95 7.85 13.22
C ASP A 158 4.42 7.01 14.43
N PRO A 159 4.53 7.61 15.63
CA PRO A 159 5.04 6.90 16.80
C PRO A 159 4.24 5.65 17.20
N GLY A 160 2.91 5.68 17.14
CA GLY A 160 2.06 4.56 17.52
C GLY A 160 2.23 3.33 16.63
N PRO A 161 2.05 3.43 15.30
CA PRO A 161 2.32 2.33 14.38
C PRO A 161 3.72 1.73 14.51
N ARG A 162 4.73 2.57 14.76
CA ARG A 162 6.10 2.13 14.97
C ARG A 162 6.29 1.40 16.31
N GLU A 163 5.65 1.86 17.39
CA GLU A 163 5.67 1.17 18.69
C GLU A 163 4.96 -0.18 18.59
N LEU A 164 3.83 -0.25 17.88
CA LEU A 164 3.13 -1.51 17.62
C LEU A 164 4.01 -2.46 16.80
N ALA A 165 4.72 -1.96 15.79
CA ALA A 165 5.68 -2.75 15.02
C ALA A 165 6.75 -3.37 15.93
N LYS A 166 7.30 -2.59 16.86
CA LYS A 166 8.29 -3.05 17.83
C LYS A 166 7.72 -4.15 18.71
N ALA A 167 6.59 -3.92 19.35
CA ALA A 167 5.94 -4.86 20.26
C ALA A 167 5.59 -6.19 19.57
N LEU A 168 5.08 -6.14 18.35
CA LEU A 168 4.74 -7.34 17.57
C LEU A 168 5.99 -8.08 17.08
N LYS A 169 7.04 -7.37 16.67
CA LYS A 169 8.33 -7.98 16.28
C LYS A 169 8.96 -8.75 17.43
N GLU A 170 8.92 -8.22 18.66
CA GLU A 170 9.40 -8.88 19.87
C GLU A 170 8.64 -10.19 20.16
N GLN A 171 7.38 -10.26 19.72
CA GLN A 171 6.58 -11.50 19.76
C GLN A 171 6.85 -12.45 18.59
N GLY A 172 7.77 -12.12 17.67
CA GLY A 172 8.09 -12.93 16.50
C GLY A 172 7.07 -12.82 15.36
N VAL A 173 6.30 -11.73 15.30
CA VAL A 173 5.42 -11.40 14.16
C VAL A 173 6.27 -10.80 13.04
N LEU A 174 6.00 -11.18 11.79
CA LEU A 174 6.65 -10.56 10.63
C LEU A 174 6.18 -9.11 10.49
N VAL A 175 7.11 -8.16 10.53
CA VAL A 175 6.81 -6.73 10.36
C VAL A 175 7.23 -6.28 8.96
N TYR A 176 6.26 -5.79 8.18
CA TYR A 176 6.44 -5.28 6.83
C TYR A 176 6.19 -3.77 6.79
N TYR A 177 7.18 -3.01 6.35
CA TYR A 177 7.12 -1.56 6.21
C TYR A 177 7.19 -1.14 4.76
N GLU A 178 6.24 -0.31 4.33
CA GLU A 178 6.22 0.29 3.00
C GLU A 178 6.01 1.81 3.10
N PRO A 179 7.07 2.64 3.07
CA PRO A 179 6.94 4.08 3.23
C PRO A 179 6.19 4.74 2.06
N GLU A 180 5.27 5.61 2.38
CA GLU A 180 4.60 6.51 1.44
C GLU A 180 5.51 7.70 1.09
N GLY A 181 6.61 7.47 0.41
CA GLY A 181 7.61 8.50 0.13
C GLY A 181 8.55 8.77 1.32
N ASN A 182 9.66 9.42 1.03
CA ASN A 182 10.71 9.65 2.03
C ASN A 182 11.07 11.14 2.11
N LYS A 183 10.37 11.88 2.94
CA LYS A 183 10.70 13.27 3.23
C LYS A 183 11.61 13.45 4.44
N GLU A 184 11.68 12.47 5.34
CA GLU A 184 12.40 12.54 6.60
C GLU A 184 13.18 11.25 6.90
N MET A 185 14.43 11.18 6.45
CA MET A 185 15.29 10.00 6.59
C MET A 185 15.33 9.47 8.04
N ASN A 186 15.43 10.34 9.03
CA ASN A 186 15.45 9.92 10.43
C ASN A 186 14.19 9.16 10.87
N LYS A 187 13.02 9.56 10.38
CA LYS A 187 11.77 8.84 10.68
C LYS A 187 11.70 7.51 9.94
N PHE A 188 12.14 7.50 8.69
CA PHE A 188 12.26 6.29 7.88
C PHE A 188 13.16 5.25 8.57
N LEU A 189 14.37 5.63 8.97
CA LEU A 189 15.32 4.71 9.62
C LEU A 189 14.77 4.12 10.93
N LYS A 190 14.02 4.90 11.72
CA LYS A 190 13.34 4.38 12.91
C LYS A 190 12.28 3.32 12.58
N CYS A 191 11.66 3.39 11.40
CA CYS A 191 10.73 2.34 10.93
C CYS A 191 11.49 1.14 10.39
N VAL A 192 12.60 1.36 9.68
CA VAL A 192 13.50 0.28 9.23
C VAL A 192 13.97 -0.57 10.41
N GLU A 193 14.38 0.06 11.51
CA GLU A 193 14.87 -0.61 12.71
C GLU A 193 13.89 -1.66 13.24
N VAL A 194 12.61 -1.30 13.34
CA VAL A 194 11.56 -2.17 13.88
C VAL A 194 10.95 -3.14 12.87
N SER A 195 11.36 -3.09 11.59
CA SER A 195 10.81 -3.91 10.51
C SER A 195 11.68 -5.12 10.19
N ASN A 196 11.10 -6.13 9.54
CA ASN A 196 11.78 -7.28 8.97
C ASN A 196 11.92 -7.14 7.45
N VAL A 197 10.88 -6.66 6.79
CA VAL A 197 10.81 -6.41 5.34
C VAL A 197 10.55 -4.94 5.12
N ILE A 198 11.31 -4.31 4.24
CA ILE A 198 11.15 -2.92 3.84
C ILE A 198 11.01 -2.88 2.32
N LYS A 199 9.85 -2.43 1.83
CA LYS A 199 9.65 -2.19 0.40
C LYS A 199 9.51 -0.70 0.13
N PHE A 200 10.20 -0.19 -0.88
CA PHE A 200 10.17 1.21 -1.28
C PHE A 200 10.29 1.39 -2.79
N SER A 201 9.87 2.54 -3.29
CA SER A 201 10.12 2.93 -4.67
C SER A 201 11.56 3.42 -4.83
N GLY A 202 12.25 2.94 -5.85
CA GLY A 202 13.59 3.39 -6.22
C GLY A 202 13.65 4.87 -6.65
N THR A 203 12.51 5.46 -7.00
CA THR A 203 12.42 6.91 -7.27
C THR A 203 12.37 7.74 -6.00
N ASN A 204 11.93 7.16 -4.88
CA ASN A 204 11.78 7.86 -3.61
C ASN A 204 13.03 7.75 -2.72
N ILE A 205 13.76 6.63 -2.78
CA ILE A 205 14.97 6.38 -2.00
C ILE A 205 16.07 5.98 -2.96
N LEU A 206 16.93 6.95 -3.27
CA LEU A 206 18.06 6.76 -4.21
C LEU A 206 19.30 6.23 -3.49
N ASP A 207 19.62 6.79 -2.31
CA ASP A 207 20.75 6.32 -1.50
C ASP A 207 20.32 5.15 -0.63
N THR A 208 20.92 4.00 -0.85
CA THR A 208 20.67 2.75 -0.11
C THR A 208 21.84 2.35 0.80
N SER A 209 22.82 3.23 1.01
CA SER A 209 24.00 2.98 1.85
C SER A 209 23.64 2.62 3.31
N PHE A 210 22.52 3.15 3.80
CA PHE A 210 22.01 2.84 5.15
C PHE A 210 21.75 1.34 5.37
N MET A 211 21.52 0.56 4.31
CA MET A 211 21.19 -0.87 4.41
C MET A 211 22.32 -1.69 5.03
N ALA A 212 23.58 -1.23 4.90
CA ALA A 212 24.73 -1.87 5.54
C ALA A 212 24.59 -1.97 7.07
N ASN A 213 23.83 -1.08 7.68
CA ASN A 213 23.54 -1.09 9.11
C ASN A 213 22.43 -2.08 9.53
N TYR A 214 21.77 -2.74 8.56
CA TYR A 214 20.63 -3.61 8.78
C TYR A 214 20.78 -4.93 7.98
N PRO A 215 21.85 -5.71 8.23
CA PRO A 215 22.14 -6.92 7.45
C PRO A 215 21.16 -8.08 7.69
N ASP A 216 20.28 -7.96 8.68
CA ASP A 216 19.28 -8.97 9.07
C ASP A 216 17.95 -8.84 8.33
N LYS A 217 17.81 -7.89 7.39
CA LYS A 217 16.53 -7.54 6.78
C LYS A 217 16.41 -7.95 5.32
N LEU A 218 15.16 -7.95 4.84
CA LEU A 218 14.87 -8.00 3.41
C LEU A 218 14.47 -6.60 2.93
N PHE A 219 15.20 -6.08 1.96
CA PHE A 219 14.86 -4.86 1.24
C PHE A 219 14.34 -5.22 -0.15
N ILE A 220 13.25 -4.57 -0.56
CA ILE A 220 12.64 -4.69 -1.88
C ILE A 220 12.54 -3.29 -2.46
N ARG A 221 13.08 -3.09 -3.67
CA ARG A 221 13.03 -1.83 -4.40
C ARG A 221 12.28 -2.01 -5.70
N THR A 222 11.18 -1.28 -5.91
CA THR A 222 10.46 -1.25 -7.19
C THR A 222 11.01 -0.15 -8.08
N ILE A 223 11.17 -0.42 -9.38
CA ILE A 223 11.79 0.49 -10.36
C ILE A 223 10.84 0.73 -11.54
N GLY A 224 9.55 0.80 -11.28
CA GLY A 224 8.53 0.99 -12.31
C GLY A 224 8.59 -0.10 -13.39
N GLU A 225 8.64 0.32 -14.64
CA GLU A 225 8.70 -0.59 -15.81
C GLU A 225 9.98 -1.43 -15.88
N GLU A 226 11.04 -1.02 -15.19
CA GLU A 226 12.28 -1.80 -15.09
C GLU A 226 12.18 -3.00 -14.13
N GLY A 227 11.05 -3.18 -13.46
CA GLY A 227 10.80 -4.29 -12.55
C GLY A 227 11.11 -3.97 -11.10
N MET A 228 11.80 -4.87 -10.42
CA MET A 228 12.17 -4.70 -9.01
C MET A 228 13.47 -5.41 -8.68
N GLU A 229 14.03 -5.06 -7.54
CA GLU A 229 15.21 -5.69 -6.98
C GLU A 229 14.97 -6.01 -5.51
N PHE A 230 15.65 -7.01 -5.00
CA PHE A 230 15.65 -7.30 -3.57
C PHE A 230 17.08 -7.55 -3.05
N ASN A 231 17.28 -7.24 -1.78
CA ASN A 231 18.49 -7.56 -1.05
C ASN A 231 18.10 -8.31 0.23
N LEU A 232 18.39 -9.59 0.25
CA LEU A 232 18.12 -10.45 1.39
C LEU A 232 19.38 -10.52 2.27
N GLN A 233 19.25 -10.05 3.51
CA GLN A 233 20.28 -10.22 4.55
C GLN A 233 21.70 -9.77 4.11
N GLY A 234 21.77 -8.64 3.40
CA GLY A 234 23.05 -8.05 2.99
C GLY A 234 23.76 -8.77 1.84
N GLN A 235 23.12 -9.75 1.18
CA GLN A 235 23.73 -10.54 0.08
C GLN A 235 23.85 -9.78 -1.25
N GLY A 236 23.55 -8.49 -1.27
CA GLY A 236 23.55 -7.66 -2.48
C GLY A 236 22.22 -7.67 -3.22
N TRP A 237 22.08 -6.74 -4.17
CA TRP A 237 20.86 -6.59 -4.96
C TRP A 237 20.73 -7.71 -6.00
N GLN A 238 19.57 -8.35 -5.99
CA GLN A 238 19.15 -9.37 -6.95
C GLN A 238 17.97 -8.83 -7.76
N ARG A 239 18.05 -8.87 -9.09
CA ARG A 239 17.02 -8.34 -9.98
C ARG A 239 15.91 -9.35 -10.24
N ILE A 240 14.69 -8.86 -10.28
CA ILE A 240 13.50 -9.55 -10.79
C ILE A 240 13.15 -8.89 -12.11
N THR A 241 13.17 -9.67 -13.19
CA THR A 241 12.86 -9.19 -14.53
C THR A 241 11.43 -8.68 -14.60
N PRO A 242 11.18 -7.50 -15.19
CA PRO A 242 9.82 -6.99 -15.37
C PRO A 242 9.04 -7.90 -16.33
N ILE A 243 7.74 -7.97 -16.12
CA ILE A 243 6.83 -8.64 -17.03
C ILE A 243 6.13 -7.54 -17.85
N PRO A 244 6.44 -7.39 -19.13
CA PRO A 244 5.84 -6.35 -19.97
C PRO A 244 4.32 -6.48 -20.03
N ASN A 245 3.62 -5.36 -20.06
CA ASN A 245 2.19 -5.29 -20.32
C ASN A 245 1.90 -4.22 -21.37
N ASN A 246 1.34 -4.64 -22.51
CA ASN A 246 1.01 -3.74 -23.62
C ASN A 246 -0.38 -3.11 -23.50
N ASN A 247 -1.13 -3.46 -22.46
CA ASN A 247 -2.48 -2.95 -22.22
C ASN A 247 -2.56 -2.24 -20.87
N VAL A 248 -1.75 -1.18 -20.71
CA VAL A 248 -1.74 -0.37 -19.48
C VAL A 248 -2.91 0.61 -19.52
N VAL A 249 -3.78 0.49 -18.53
CA VAL A 249 -4.94 1.37 -18.30
C VAL A 249 -4.66 2.29 -17.12
N ASP A 250 -4.09 1.73 -16.04
CA ASP A 250 -3.86 2.45 -14.79
C ASP A 250 -2.71 1.82 -14.00
N TRP A 251 -1.76 2.64 -13.52
CA TRP A 251 -0.64 2.15 -12.69
C TRP A 251 -0.96 2.10 -11.19
N GLU A 252 -2.10 2.67 -10.81
CA GLU A 252 -2.48 2.73 -9.40
C GLU A 252 -2.57 1.33 -8.77
N GLY A 253 -1.94 1.20 -7.61
CA GLY A 253 -1.97 -0.03 -6.84
C GLY A 253 -1.04 -1.15 -7.30
N ALA A 254 -0.26 -0.99 -8.39
CA ALA A 254 0.70 -2.02 -8.82
C ALA A 254 1.72 -2.37 -7.72
N GLY A 255 2.21 -1.33 -7.01
CA GLY A 255 3.05 -1.49 -5.82
C GLY A 255 2.34 -2.23 -4.70
N ASP A 256 1.07 -1.90 -4.46
CA ASP A 256 0.25 -2.50 -3.39
C ASP A 256 -0.07 -3.97 -3.70
N TRP A 257 -0.29 -4.31 -4.98
CA TRP A 257 -0.39 -5.70 -5.43
C TRP A 257 0.91 -6.47 -5.20
N THR A 258 2.07 -5.83 -5.44
CA THR A 258 3.37 -6.45 -5.14
C THR A 258 3.47 -6.83 -3.65
N SER A 259 3.13 -5.91 -2.75
CA SER A 259 3.16 -6.16 -1.31
C SER A 259 2.14 -7.20 -0.86
N SER A 260 0.93 -7.12 -1.41
CA SER A 260 -0.16 -8.04 -1.06
C SER A 260 0.16 -9.48 -1.49
N VAL A 261 0.64 -9.68 -2.72
CA VAL A 261 1.03 -11.01 -3.20
C VAL A 261 2.23 -11.54 -2.43
N PHE A 262 3.23 -10.69 -2.16
CA PHE A 262 4.38 -11.09 -1.37
C PHE A 262 3.98 -11.61 0.01
N LEU A 263 3.17 -10.87 0.75
CA LEU A 263 2.66 -11.28 2.06
C LEU A 263 1.79 -12.54 1.99
N ALA A 264 0.86 -12.61 1.03
CA ALA A 264 -0.02 -13.76 0.85
C ALA A 264 0.77 -15.04 0.52
N GLU A 265 1.79 -14.96 -0.32
CA GLU A 265 2.62 -16.12 -0.66
C GLU A 265 3.49 -16.56 0.52
N LEU A 266 4.06 -15.64 1.31
CA LEU A 266 4.75 -16.00 2.54
C LEU A 266 3.81 -16.70 3.53
N CYS A 267 2.58 -16.21 3.65
CA CYS A 267 1.53 -16.86 4.45
C CYS A 267 1.24 -18.27 3.96
N ARG A 268 1.03 -18.45 2.65
CA ARG A 268 0.75 -19.75 2.02
C ARG A 268 1.90 -20.74 2.20
N LEU A 269 3.14 -20.27 2.12
CA LEU A 269 4.34 -21.10 2.30
C LEU A 269 4.70 -21.32 3.77
N ASN A 270 3.99 -20.67 4.70
CA ASN A 270 4.33 -20.62 6.12
C ASN A 270 5.77 -20.14 6.39
N LYS A 271 6.24 -19.15 5.63
CA LYS A 271 7.61 -18.58 5.64
C LYS A 271 7.60 -17.15 6.17
N LEU A 272 7.08 -16.95 7.38
CA LEU A 272 6.91 -15.64 8.03
C LEU A 272 8.07 -15.29 8.97
N ASN A 273 9.15 -16.05 8.94
CA ASN A 273 10.41 -15.73 9.63
C ASN A 273 11.49 -15.42 8.58
N ILE A 274 12.04 -14.20 8.65
CA ILE A 274 13.06 -13.73 7.70
C ILE A 274 14.30 -14.65 7.67
N ALA A 275 14.70 -15.20 8.82
CA ALA A 275 15.85 -16.10 8.92
C ALA A 275 15.67 -17.44 8.16
N GLN A 276 14.42 -17.77 7.80
CA GLN A 276 14.08 -18.98 7.03
C GLN A 276 13.91 -18.71 5.53
N LEU A 277 14.03 -17.45 5.11
CA LEU A 277 13.95 -17.08 3.70
C LEU A 277 15.28 -17.38 3.01
N THR A 278 15.19 -18.02 1.85
CA THR A 278 16.32 -18.17 0.93
C THR A 278 16.11 -17.26 -0.27
N GLU A 279 17.19 -16.93 -0.98
CA GLU A 279 17.10 -16.16 -2.23
C GLU A 279 16.08 -16.78 -3.19
N GLN A 280 16.12 -18.11 -3.36
CA GLN A 280 15.21 -18.83 -4.26
C GLN A 280 13.74 -18.65 -3.86
N VAL A 281 13.41 -18.67 -2.57
CA VAL A 281 12.03 -18.44 -2.08
C VAL A 281 11.61 -17.01 -2.35
N VAL A 282 12.43 -16.03 -1.98
CA VAL A 282 12.14 -14.60 -2.19
C VAL A 282 11.97 -14.31 -3.67
N ARG A 283 12.85 -14.79 -4.53
CA ARG A 283 12.81 -14.66 -5.99
C ARG A 283 11.47 -15.17 -6.54
N LYS A 284 11.12 -16.41 -6.24
CA LYS A 284 9.87 -17.03 -6.72
C LYS A 284 8.63 -16.28 -6.28
N VAL A 285 8.62 -15.78 -5.05
CA VAL A 285 7.50 -14.99 -4.51
C VAL A 285 7.40 -13.65 -5.21
N LEU A 286 8.53 -12.95 -5.43
CA LEU A 286 8.56 -11.66 -6.11
C LEU A 286 8.25 -11.77 -7.60
N GLU A 287 8.66 -12.84 -8.29
CA GLU A 287 8.26 -13.12 -9.67
C GLU A 287 6.73 -13.24 -9.80
N LYS A 288 6.10 -13.94 -8.86
CA LYS A 288 4.63 -14.03 -8.82
C LYS A 288 3.98 -12.67 -8.51
N ALA A 289 4.58 -11.90 -7.62
CA ALA A 289 4.13 -10.53 -7.33
C ALA A 289 4.25 -9.63 -8.56
N ALA A 290 5.37 -9.68 -9.28
CA ALA A 290 5.59 -8.96 -10.53
C ALA A 290 4.54 -9.29 -11.60
N ALA A 291 4.21 -10.59 -11.77
CA ALA A 291 3.19 -11.04 -12.71
C ALA A 291 1.80 -10.49 -12.36
N THR A 292 1.47 -10.46 -11.07
CA THR A 292 0.19 -9.92 -10.61
C THR A 292 0.13 -8.40 -10.76
N ALA A 293 1.20 -7.69 -10.40
CA ALA A 293 1.31 -6.25 -10.57
C ALA A 293 1.21 -5.85 -12.05
N SER A 294 1.93 -6.56 -12.95
CA SER A 294 1.81 -6.35 -14.39
C SER A 294 0.39 -6.56 -14.92
N ARG A 295 -0.32 -7.58 -14.41
CA ARG A 295 -1.71 -7.81 -14.79
C ARG A 295 -2.64 -6.71 -14.24
N SER A 296 -2.41 -6.23 -13.03
CA SER A 296 -3.30 -5.26 -12.38
C SER A 296 -3.38 -3.93 -13.13
N VAL A 297 -2.32 -3.51 -13.81
CA VAL A 297 -2.29 -2.24 -14.57
C VAL A 297 -3.20 -2.24 -15.81
N SER A 298 -3.77 -3.38 -16.18
CA SER A 298 -4.78 -3.46 -17.25
C SER A 298 -6.20 -3.10 -16.78
N PHE A 299 -6.37 -2.71 -15.53
CA PHE A 299 -7.66 -2.37 -14.94
C PHE A 299 -7.62 -0.97 -14.34
N MET A 300 -8.74 -0.26 -14.41
CA MET A 300 -8.89 1.05 -13.80
C MET A 300 -9.03 0.94 -12.28
N GLY A 301 -8.25 1.74 -11.54
CA GLY A 301 -8.23 1.76 -10.08
C GLY A 301 -7.45 0.58 -9.49
N SER A 302 -6.92 0.79 -8.29
CA SER A 302 -6.04 -0.17 -7.62
C SER A 302 -6.69 -1.55 -7.38
N LYS A 303 -8.02 -1.61 -7.29
CA LYS A 303 -8.81 -2.83 -7.07
C LYS A 303 -9.64 -3.27 -8.28
N GLY A 304 -9.43 -2.64 -9.46
CA GLY A 304 -10.17 -2.97 -10.67
C GLY A 304 -10.07 -4.45 -11.05
N MET A 305 -8.91 -5.07 -10.84
CA MET A 305 -8.74 -6.51 -11.05
C MET A 305 -9.61 -7.39 -10.14
N ILE A 306 -9.98 -6.92 -8.95
CA ILE A 306 -10.90 -7.63 -8.04
C ILE A 306 -12.34 -7.52 -8.55
N GLN A 307 -12.70 -6.38 -9.11
CA GLN A 307 -14.05 -6.05 -9.55
C GLN A 307 -14.39 -6.66 -10.93
N ALA A 308 -13.38 -6.98 -11.73
CA ALA A 308 -13.53 -7.56 -13.07
C ALA A 308 -13.85 -9.06 -13.10
N LYS A 309 -14.11 -9.66 -11.94
CA LYS A 309 -14.66 -11.02 -11.78
C LYS A 309 -16.16 -10.96 -11.69
#